data_f148abcf71e411d316c88defeb4570fa
#
_entry.id   f148abcf71e411d316c88defeb4570fa
#
_cell.length_a   1.000
_cell.length_b   1.000
_cell.length_c   1.000
_cell.angle_alpha   90.00
_cell.angle_beta   90.00
_cell.angle_gamma   90.00
#
_symmetry.space_group_name_H-M   'P 1'
#
loop_
_entity.id
_entity.type
_entity.pdbx_description
1 polymer ?
#
loop_
_entity_poly.entity_id
_entity_poly.type
_entity_poly.pdbx_seq_one_letter_code
_entity_poly.pdbx_strand_id
1 'polypeptide(L)'
;MPAKAAKPPRQVERIQTGVRLEKRLLKVLKGLAEYLDLSLGDLLEGVALHALENKPPFKPATLDKIANLTRIYGLDLTAADSHQLRER
;
A
#
# COMPACT_ATOMS: atom_id res chain seq x y z
N MET A 1 -15.47 11.42 18.80
CA MET A 1 -15.63 11.61 18.03
C MET A 1 -15.62 11.56 17.16
N PRO A 2 -15.88 11.52 16.94
CA PRO A 2 -15.84 11.36 15.87
C PRO A 2 -15.58 12.01 15.18
N ALA A 3 -15.42 12.11 15.46
CA ALA A 3 -14.98 12.52 14.55
C ALA A 3 -15.38 13.19 13.53
N LYS A 4 -14.74 13.76 13.08
CA LYS A 4 -15.30 14.36 11.95
C LYS A 4 -16.24 13.41 11.26
N ALA A 5 -17.28 13.92 10.76
CA ALA A 5 -18.21 13.13 10.04
C ALA A 5 -17.55 12.51 8.83
N ALA A 6 -17.53 11.22 8.80
CA ALA A 6 -17.03 10.53 7.63
C ALA A 6 -18.05 10.68 6.52
N LYS A 7 -17.57 10.79 5.30
CA LYS A 7 -18.45 10.71 4.16
C LYS A 7 -19.09 9.33 4.11
N PRO A 8 -20.36 9.24 3.71
CA PRO A 8 -20.94 7.92 3.50
C PRO A 8 -20.13 7.17 2.43
N PRO A 9 -20.04 5.86 2.55
CA PRO A 9 -19.34 5.08 1.53
C PRO A 9 -19.96 5.30 0.17
N ARG A 10 -19.16 5.42 -0.83
CA ARG A 10 -19.62 5.53 -2.20
C ARG A 10 -19.66 4.15 -2.83
N GLN A 11 -20.67 3.91 -3.62
CA GLN A 11 -20.74 2.68 -4.38
C GLN A 11 -19.89 2.82 -5.62
N VAL A 12 -19.08 1.82 -5.88
CA VAL A 12 -18.19 1.79 -7.03
C VAL A 12 -18.26 0.42 -7.69
N GLU A 13 -17.92 0.37 -8.94
CA GLU A 13 -17.75 -0.88 -9.64
C GLU A 13 -16.27 -1.26 -9.61
N ARG A 14 -15.96 -2.50 -9.17
CA ARG A 14 -14.59 -2.99 -9.19
C ARG A 14 -14.45 -4.05 -10.25
N ILE A 15 -13.32 -4.01 -10.93
CA ILE A 15 -12.97 -4.95 -11.96
C ILE A 15 -11.79 -5.77 -11.49
N GLN A 16 -11.88 -7.09 -11.65
CA GLN A 16 -10.76 -7.97 -11.33
C GLN A 16 -9.63 -7.70 -12.30
N THR A 17 -8.44 -7.46 -11.79
CA THR A 17 -7.27 -7.27 -12.62
C THR A 17 -6.08 -7.93 -11.97
N GLY A 18 -5.11 -8.32 -12.76
CA GLY A 18 -3.89 -8.93 -12.26
C GLY A 18 -2.69 -8.11 -12.62
N VAL A 19 -1.75 -8.01 -11.69
CA VAL A 19 -0.48 -7.35 -11.92
C VAL A 19 0.62 -8.23 -11.34
N ARG A 20 1.82 -8.07 -11.85
CA ARG A 20 3.00 -8.75 -11.33
C ARG A 20 3.81 -7.75 -10.54
N LEU A 21 4.13 -8.11 -9.31
CA LEU A 21 4.91 -7.26 -8.42
C LEU A 21 6.14 -8.01 -7.95
N GLU A 22 7.18 -7.27 -7.61
CA GLU A 22 8.36 -7.87 -7.04
C GLU A 22 7.99 -8.62 -5.76
N LYS A 23 8.63 -9.78 -5.55
CA LYS A 23 8.22 -10.72 -4.52
C LYS A 23 8.26 -10.12 -3.11
N ARG A 24 9.37 -9.45 -2.76
CA ARG A 24 9.53 -8.90 -1.40
C ARG A 24 8.61 -7.70 -1.18
N LEU A 25 8.43 -6.89 -2.22
CA LEU A 25 7.48 -5.79 -2.17
C LEU A 25 6.07 -6.32 -1.89
N LEU A 26 5.67 -7.39 -2.56
CA LEU A 26 4.37 -7.98 -2.34
C LEU A 26 4.22 -8.48 -0.90
N LYS A 27 5.27 -9.09 -0.34
CA LYS A 27 5.22 -9.55 1.04
C LYS A 27 5.05 -8.40 2.02
N VAL A 28 5.76 -7.31 1.81
CA VAL A 28 5.61 -6.12 2.65
C VAL A 28 4.18 -5.57 2.53
N LEU A 29 3.67 -5.47 1.32
CA LEU A 29 2.31 -4.96 1.11
C LEU A 29 1.27 -5.84 1.79
N LYS A 30 1.40 -7.16 1.67
CA LYS A 30 0.45 -8.08 2.34
C LYS A 30 0.55 -7.98 3.85
N GLY A 31 1.75 -7.89 4.40
CA GLY A 31 1.94 -7.71 5.83
C GLY A 31 1.36 -6.41 6.33
N LEU A 32 1.51 -5.35 5.54
CA LEU A 32 0.96 -4.04 5.90
C LEU A 32 -0.58 -4.07 5.86
N ALA A 33 -1.14 -4.69 4.82
CA ALA A 33 -2.60 -4.82 4.73
C ALA A 33 -3.15 -5.56 5.94
N GLU A 34 -2.49 -6.64 6.35
CA GLU A 34 -2.90 -7.40 7.52
C GLU A 34 -2.83 -6.53 8.78
N TYR A 35 -1.75 -5.79 8.95
CA TYR A 35 -1.58 -4.91 10.10
C TYR A 35 -2.68 -3.84 10.16
N LEU A 36 -3.07 -3.30 9.01
CA LEU A 36 -4.09 -2.26 8.92
C LEU A 36 -5.51 -2.83 8.86
N ASP A 37 -5.64 -4.13 8.87
CA ASP A 37 -6.93 -4.82 8.78
C ASP A 37 -7.66 -4.49 7.48
N LEU A 38 -6.92 -4.44 6.40
CA LEU A 38 -7.42 -4.16 5.06
C LEU A 38 -7.15 -5.34 4.15
N SER A 39 -7.94 -5.47 3.10
CA SER A 39 -7.55 -6.36 2.02
C SER A 39 -6.39 -5.72 1.23
N LEU A 40 -5.66 -6.54 0.50
CA LEU A 40 -4.59 -6.01 -0.35
C LEU A 40 -5.14 -5.01 -1.37
N GLY A 41 -6.30 -5.31 -1.94
CA GLY A 41 -6.94 -4.40 -2.90
C GLY A 41 -7.27 -3.05 -2.27
N ASP A 42 -7.84 -3.05 -1.07
CA ASP A 42 -8.15 -1.80 -0.36
C ASP A 42 -6.89 -1.00 -0.08
N LEU A 43 -5.83 -1.68 0.35
CA LEU A 43 -4.57 -0.99 0.59
C LEU A 43 -4.05 -0.33 -0.67
N LEU A 44 -4.04 -1.07 -1.78
CA LEU A 44 -3.53 -0.56 -3.04
C LEU A 44 -4.39 0.58 -3.58
N GLU A 45 -5.71 0.49 -3.45
CA GLU A 45 -6.58 1.59 -3.83
C GLU A 45 -6.27 2.85 -3.04
N GLY A 46 -6.09 2.70 -1.73
CA GLY A 46 -5.78 3.84 -0.88
C GLY A 46 -4.45 4.49 -1.24
N VAL A 47 -3.43 3.67 -1.44
CA VAL A 47 -2.11 4.19 -1.84
C VAL A 47 -2.21 4.91 -3.18
N ALA A 48 -2.90 4.30 -4.15
CA ALA A 48 -3.02 4.89 -5.48
C ALA A 48 -3.77 6.22 -5.43
N LEU A 49 -4.89 6.28 -4.70
CA LEU A 49 -5.66 7.51 -4.59
C LEU A 49 -4.85 8.63 -3.96
N HIS A 50 -4.09 8.31 -2.90
CA HIS A 50 -3.23 9.32 -2.28
C HIS A 50 -2.14 9.78 -3.24
N ALA A 51 -1.50 8.84 -3.92
CA ALA A 51 -0.44 9.19 -4.86
C ALA A 51 -0.95 10.07 -5.99
N LEU A 52 -2.15 9.78 -6.51
CA LEU A 52 -2.73 10.56 -7.59
C LEU A 52 -3.07 11.97 -7.16
N GLU A 53 -3.33 12.19 -5.87
CA GLU A 53 -3.57 13.53 -5.32
C GLU A 53 -2.31 14.17 -4.76
N ASN A 54 -1.17 13.54 -4.91
CA ASN A 54 0.09 14.02 -4.36
C ASN A 54 0.04 14.18 -2.84
N LYS A 55 -0.58 13.21 -2.17
CA LYS A 55 -0.68 13.19 -0.72
C LYS A 55 0.02 11.95 -0.17
N PRO A 56 0.75 12.08 0.95
CA PRO A 56 1.35 10.89 1.55
C PRO A 56 0.27 9.96 2.09
N PRO A 57 0.36 8.66 1.80
CA PRO A 57 -0.71 7.74 2.17
C PRO A 57 -0.67 7.22 3.60
N PHE A 58 0.42 7.43 4.34
CA PHE A 58 0.60 6.78 5.63
C PHE A 58 0.95 7.75 6.73
N LYS A 59 0.40 7.48 7.92
CA LYS A 59 0.74 8.20 9.15
C LYS A 59 2.12 7.78 9.64
N PRO A 60 2.76 8.58 10.51
CA PRO A 60 4.06 8.20 11.06
C PRO A 60 4.10 6.83 11.71
N ALA A 61 3.08 6.45 12.50
CA ALA A 61 3.05 5.13 13.12
C ALA A 61 3.02 4.01 12.08
N THR A 62 2.31 4.21 10.98
CA THR A 62 2.26 3.24 9.89
C THR A 62 3.62 3.17 9.19
N LEU A 63 4.29 4.31 9.03
CA LEU A 63 5.62 4.33 8.43
C LEU A 63 6.62 3.52 9.25
N ASP A 64 6.52 3.57 10.58
CA ASP A 64 7.36 2.75 11.46
C ASP A 64 7.11 1.27 11.22
N LYS A 65 5.86 0.89 11.04
CA LYS A 65 5.53 -0.51 10.75
C LYS A 65 6.06 -0.93 9.38
N ILE A 66 5.97 -0.05 8.40
CA ILE A 66 6.53 -0.32 7.08
C ILE A 66 8.02 -0.55 7.17
N ALA A 67 8.74 0.27 7.95
CA ALA A 67 10.18 0.08 8.12
C ALA A 67 10.48 -1.29 8.72
N ASN A 68 9.69 -1.73 9.70
CA ASN A 68 9.85 -3.04 10.30
C ASN A 68 9.62 -4.16 9.28
N LEU A 69 8.56 -4.07 8.51
CA LEU A 69 8.24 -5.09 7.50
C LEU A 69 9.31 -5.13 6.41
N THR A 70 9.77 -3.96 5.98
CA THR A 70 10.83 -3.85 4.99
C THR A 70 12.09 -4.60 5.46
N ARG A 71 12.44 -4.42 6.72
CA ARG A 71 13.59 -5.09 7.30
C ARG A 71 13.37 -6.60 7.40
N ILE A 72 12.18 -7.01 7.86
CA ILE A 72 11.85 -8.43 8.05
C ILE A 72 11.95 -9.18 6.73
N TYR A 73 11.42 -8.60 5.66
CA TYR A 73 11.39 -9.27 4.36
C TYR A 73 12.59 -8.94 3.48
N GLY A 74 13.52 -8.13 3.98
CA GLY A 74 14.73 -7.80 3.24
C GLY A 74 14.46 -7.00 1.97
N LEU A 75 13.42 -6.16 1.99
CA LEU A 75 13.11 -5.33 0.83
C LEU A 75 14.10 -4.18 0.78
N ASP A 76 15.02 -4.24 -0.18
CA ASP A 76 16.04 -3.22 -0.35
C ASP A 76 15.82 -2.33 -1.58
N LEU A 77 14.67 -2.49 -2.22
CA LEU A 77 14.29 -1.65 -3.35
C LEU A 77 13.64 -0.36 -2.83
N THR A 78 13.88 0.73 -3.54
CA THR A 78 13.35 2.04 -3.18
C THR A 78 12.65 2.66 -4.38
N ALA A 79 12.07 3.83 -4.18
CA ALA A 79 11.41 4.55 -5.26
C ALA A 79 12.38 4.84 -6.42
N ALA A 80 13.68 4.96 -6.12
CA ALA A 80 14.67 5.18 -7.16
C ALA A 80 14.78 4.01 -8.14
N ASP A 81 14.36 2.82 -7.70
CA ASP A 81 14.39 1.63 -8.55
C ASP A 81 13.14 1.48 -9.41
N SER A 82 12.15 2.34 -9.23
CA SER A 82 10.89 2.25 -9.98
C SER A 82 11.15 2.26 -11.48
N HIS A 83 10.49 1.36 -12.17
CA HIS A 83 10.54 1.24 -13.62
C HIS A 83 11.90 0.83 -14.16
N GLN A 84 12.82 0.39 -13.29
CA GLN A 84 14.15 -0.03 -13.68
C GLN A 84 14.44 -1.46 -13.25
N LEU A 85 13.41 -2.22 -12.92
CA LEU A 85 13.57 -3.60 -12.48
C LEU A 85 13.40 -4.53 -13.66
N ARG A 86 14.21 -5.57 -13.69
CA ARG A 86 14.10 -6.62 -14.71
C ARG A 86 13.70 -7.92 -14.04
N GLU A 87 12.69 -8.57 -14.61
CA GLU A 87 12.26 -9.87 -14.13
C GLU A 87 13.21 -10.95 -14.65
N ARG A 88 13.56 -11.89 -13.78
CA ARG A 88 14.37 -13.03 -14.20
C ARG A 88 13.51 -14.04 -14.91
#